data_4e2b4a8466136cd39a73f2639b353147
#
_entry.id   4e2b4a8466136cd39a73f2639b353147
#
_cell.length_a   1.000
_cell.length_b   1.000
_cell.length_c   1.000
_cell.angle_alpha   90.00
_cell.angle_beta   90.00
_cell.angle_gamma   90.00
#
_symmetry.space_group_name_H-M   'P 1'
#
loop_
_entity.id
_entity.type
_entity.pdbx_description
1 polymer ?
#
loop_
_entity_poly.entity_id
_entity_poly.type
_entity_poly.pdbx_seq_one_letter_code
_entity_poly.pdbx_strand_id
1 'polypeptide(L)'
;MTITVRSWRNSNQRRPRTTATPPPEIYEAIKDWACREYGIDPSKVVRPFYPGGDYESFDYSDGKVVVDNPPFSILSKICACYRDRDIPFFLFAPNLTIFSSTSRNGAHMLVTDCAIEYANGAIVNTSFVTSFGDDLIRTAPDLTKLVNDTVKRVRRESRKHLPKYAYPPELLTVTRLNKVGNAGVDFRVKASDVAFTRALDSQRAMKKAIYGGGYLLSERKAAELKAAELKAAELKAAEDVTVWTLSDKEKQSIEKLG
;
A
#
# COMPACT_ATOMS: atom_id res chain seq x y z
N MET A 1 -54.61 -12.37 -3.92
CA MET A 1 -53.20 -12.75 -3.86
C MET A 1 -52.40 -11.75 -4.66
N THR A 2 -51.81 -10.77 -3.99
CA THR A 2 -51.07 -9.66 -4.63
C THR A 2 -49.60 -9.96 -4.54
N ILE A 3 -48.94 -10.23 -5.66
CA ILE A 3 -47.52 -10.54 -5.74
C ILE A 3 -46.77 -9.20 -5.80
N THR A 4 -46.04 -8.88 -4.71
CA THR A 4 -45.19 -7.69 -4.63
C THR A 4 -43.86 -7.98 -5.33
N VAL A 5 -43.68 -7.40 -6.49
CA VAL A 5 -42.38 -7.43 -7.21
C VAL A 5 -41.36 -6.55 -6.47
N ARG A 6 -40.37 -7.18 -5.83
CA ARG A 6 -39.21 -6.45 -5.28
C ARG A 6 -38.35 -5.95 -6.43
N SER A 7 -38.32 -4.61 -6.62
CA SER A 7 -37.42 -3.97 -7.55
C SER A 7 -35.96 -4.14 -7.06
N TRP A 8 -35.17 -4.86 -7.82
CA TRP A 8 -33.70 -4.87 -7.68
C TRP A 8 -33.19 -3.51 -8.12
N ARG A 9 -32.81 -2.68 -7.14
CA ARG A 9 -32.04 -1.45 -7.44
C ARG A 9 -30.64 -1.88 -7.89
N ASN A 10 -30.38 -1.66 -9.16
CA ASN A 10 -29.07 -1.81 -9.80
C ASN A 10 -28.13 -0.72 -9.25
N SER A 11 -27.34 -1.02 -8.21
CA SER A 11 -26.36 -0.11 -7.61
C SER A 11 -25.04 -0.11 -8.40
N ASN A 12 -25.11 -0.07 -9.73
CA ASN A 12 -23.96 0.14 -10.60
C ASN A 12 -23.74 1.64 -10.86
N GLN A 13 -23.73 2.46 -9.81
CA GLN A 13 -23.06 3.74 -9.90
C GLN A 13 -21.54 3.47 -9.86
N ARG A 14 -20.94 3.32 -11.03
CA ARG A 14 -19.47 3.37 -11.18
C ARG A 14 -19.02 4.70 -10.59
N ARG A 15 -18.30 4.65 -9.45
CA ARG A 15 -17.59 5.81 -8.92
C ARG A 15 -16.78 6.40 -10.06
N PRO A 16 -16.72 7.75 -10.21
CA PRO A 16 -15.85 8.37 -11.20
C PRO A 16 -14.44 7.79 -11.00
N ARG A 17 -13.85 7.29 -12.08
CA ARG A 17 -12.49 6.74 -12.08
C ARG A 17 -11.53 7.91 -11.89
N THR A 18 -11.29 8.27 -10.64
CA THR A 18 -10.19 9.18 -10.30
C THR A 18 -8.91 8.50 -10.78
N THR A 19 -8.14 9.20 -11.58
CA THR A 19 -6.80 8.78 -11.98
C THR A 19 -6.02 8.54 -10.70
N ALA A 20 -5.71 7.28 -10.41
CA ALA A 20 -4.99 6.95 -9.20
C ALA A 20 -3.55 7.42 -9.39
N THR A 21 -3.12 8.40 -8.62
CA THR A 21 -1.78 8.98 -8.71
C THR A 21 -0.80 8.12 -7.90
N PRO A 22 0.39 7.77 -8.43
CA PRO A 22 1.44 7.15 -7.64
C PRO A 22 1.97 8.15 -6.60
N PRO A 23 2.57 7.69 -5.49
CA PRO A 23 3.24 8.57 -4.54
C PRO A 23 4.27 9.47 -5.24
N PRO A 24 4.37 10.75 -4.84
CA PRO A 24 5.26 11.72 -5.51
C PRO A 24 6.70 11.24 -5.61
N GLU A 25 7.25 10.65 -4.53
CA GLU A 25 8.63 10.17 -4.48
C GLU A 25 8.89 9.01 -5.46
N ILE A 26 7.88 8.16 -5.67
CA ILE A 26 7.97 7.05 -6.63
C ILE A 26 7.89 7.60 -8.05
N TYR A 27 6.97 8.55 -8.29
CA TYR A 27 6.87 9.21 -9.59
C TYR A 27 8.18 9.91 -9.97
N GLU A 28 8.75 10.72 -9.08
CA GLU A 28 10.00 11.44 -9.32
C GLU A 28 11.16 10.49 -9.62
N ALA A 29 11.30 9.40 -8.85
CA ALA A 29 12.34 8.41 -9.10
C ALA A 29 12.23 7.76 -10.48
N ILE A 30 11.00 7.46 -10.94
CA ILE A 30 10.74 6.89 -12.26
C ILE A 30 11.00 7.93 -13.36
N LYS A 31 10.53 9.17 -13.19
CA LYS A 31 10.79 10.26 -14.12
C LYS A 31 12.29 10.51 -14.30
N ASP A 32 13.03 10.61 -13.19
CA ASP A 32 14.47 10.85 -13.24
C ASP A 32 15.23 9.70 -13.89
N TRP A 33 14.77 8.46 -13.69
CA TRP A 33 15.33 7.30 -14.40
C TRP A 33 15.05 7.41 -15.91
N ALA A 34 13.80 7.68 -16.32
CA ALA A 34 13.42 7.80 -17.71
C ALA A 34 14.19 8.94 -18.41
N CYS A 35 14.36 10.09 -17.72
CA CYS A 35 15.11 11.22 -18.26
C CYS A 35 16.58 10.84 -18.51
N ARG A 36 17.23 10.10 -17.60
CA ARG A 36 18.61 9.65 -17.79
C ARG A 36 18.74 8.60 -18.87
N GLU A 37 17.84 7.62 -18.89
CA GLU A 37 17.86 6.49 -19.81
C GLU A 37 17.69 6.92 -21.27
N TYR A 38 16.78 7.87 -21.50
CA TYR A 38 16.41 8.29 -22.85
C TYR A 38 16.90 9.69 -23.22
N GLY A 39 17.70 10.32 -22.40
CA GLY A 39 18.23 11.67 -22.67
C GLY A 39 17.14 12.76 -22.71
N ILE A 40 16.05 12.59 -21.94
CA ILE A 40 14.93 13.53 -21.87
C ILE A 40 15.34 14.73 -21.00
N ASP A 41 15.16 15.95 -21.51
CA ASP A 41 15.29 17.16 -20.72
C ASP A 41 14.17 17.22 -19.65
N PRO A 42 14.49 17.20 -18.34
CA PRO A 42 13.48 17.26 -17.28
C PRO A 42 12.56 18.46 -17.35
N SER A 43 13.00 19.58 -17.93
CA SER A 43 12.21 20.82 -18.11
C SER A 43 11.13 20.66 -19.18
N LYS A 44 11.25 19.67 -20.06
CA LYS A 44 10.28 19.34 -21.12
C LYS A 44 9.25 18.31 -20.70
N VAL A 45 9.39 17.69 -19.52
CA VAL A 45 8.47 16.68 -19.02
C VAL A 45 7.12 17.32 -18.65
N VAL A 46 6.04 16.75 -19.19
CA VAL A 46 4.67 17.19 -18.92
C VAL A 46 3.80 16.04 -18.42
N ARG A 47 2.73 16.41 -17.68
CA ARG A 47 1.78 15.48 -17.06
C ARG A 47 0.34 15.85 -17.41
N PRO A 48 -0.20 15.41 -18.56
CA PRO A 48 -1.55 15.79 -18.99
C PRO A 48 -2.68 15.07 -18.24
N PHE A 49 -2.38 13.99 -17.48
CA PHE A 49 -3.39 13.18 -16.78
C PHE A 49 -3.66 13.65 -15.36
N TYR A 50 -4.03 14.91 -15.19
CA TYR A 50 -4.52 15.44 -13.92
C TYR A 50 -6.06 15.51 -13.90
N PRO A 51 -6.73 15.59 -12.73
CA PRO A 51 -8.17 15.72 -12.67
C PRO A 51 -8.69 16.94 -13.46
N GLY A 52 -9.52 16.68 -14.49
CA GLY A 52 -10.00 17.71 -15.41
C GLY A 52 -9.08 18.01 -16.58
N GLY A 53 -7.93 17.37 -16.69
CA GLY A 53 -7.03 17.49 -17.85
C GLY A 53 -7.57 16.72 -19.06
N ASP A 54 -7.36 17.28 -20.23
CA ASP A 54 -7.68 16.67 -21.52
C ASP A 54 -6.40 16.42 -22.30
N TYR A 55 -5.96 15.17 -22.36
CA TYR A 55 -4.74 14.76 -23.06
C TYR A 55 -4.84 14.94 -24.58
N GLU A 56 -6.06 15.00 -25.16
CA GLU A 56 -6.23 15.15 -26.60
C GLU A 56 -6.00 16.62 -27.05
N SER A 57 -6.38 17.60 -26.21
CA SER A 57 -6.24 19.02 -26.47
C SER A 57 -5.03 19.67 -25.79
N PHE A 58 -4.24 18.92 -25.02
CA PHE A 58 -3.07 19.42 -24.32
C PHE A 58 -2.02 19.93 -25.33
N ASP A 59 -1.34 21.04 -24.99
CA ASP A 59 -0.27 21.58 -25.79
C ASP A 59 1.04 20.79 -25.62
N TYR A 60 1.45 20.07 -26.66
CA TYR A 60 2.70 19.29 -26.74
C TYR A 60 3.80 19.96 -27.55
N SER A 61 3.68 21.25 -27.86
CA SER A 61 4.71 22.02 -28.59
C SER A 61 6.05 22.05 -27.86
N ASP A 62 7.08 22.57 -28.50
CA ASP A 62 8.41 22.82 -27.94
C ASP A 62 9.17 21.56 -27.47
N GLY A 63 8.89 20.41 -28.06
CA GLY A 63 9.57 19.16 -27.74
C GLY A 63 9.22 18.60 -26.35
N LYS A 64 8.00 18.85 -25.88
CA LYS A 64 7.49 18.29 -24.63
C LYS A 64 7.40 16.77 -24.70
N VAL A 65 7.70 16.12 -23.59
CA VAL A 65 7.69 14.67 -23.41
C VAL A 65 6.71 14.31 -22.31
N VAL A 66 5.82 13.37 -22.58
CA VAL A 66 4.87 12.92 -21.56
C VAL A 66 5.50 11.84 -20.68
N VAL A 67 5.70 12.13 -19.40
CA VAL A 67 6.04 11.11 -18.38
C VAL A 67 4.93 11.11 -17.35
N ASP A 68 3.97 10.18 -17.46
CA ASP A 68 2.77 10.25 -16.61
C ASP A 68 2.11 8.89 -16.41
N ASN A 69 1.13 8.86 -15.49
CA ASN A 69 0.30 7.72 -15.17
C ASN A 69 -1.10 7.90 -15.75
N PRO A 70 -1.38 7.36 -16.95
CA PRO A 70 -2.67 7.50 -17.60
C PRO A 70 -3.74 6.60 -16.95
N PRO A 71 -5.03 6.87 -17.21
CA PRO A 71 -6.09 5.90 -16.90
C PRO A 71 -5.88 4.62 -17.68
N PHE A 72 -5.56 3.51 -16.98
CA PHE A 72 -5.20 2.24 -17.62
C PHE A 72 -6.27 1.68 -18.55
N SER A 73 -7.55 2.02 -18.32
CA SER A 73 -8.66 1.57 -19.16
C SER A 73 -8.65 2.12 -20.59
N ILE A 74 -7.91 3.19 -20.82
CA ILE A 74 -7.80 3.85 -22.14
C ILE A 74 -6.35 3.95 -22.61
N LEU A 75 -5.42 3.26 -21.95
CA LEU A 75 -3.98 3.30 -22.27
C LEU A 75 -3.71 3.03 -23.76
N SER A 76 -4.38 2.03 -24.36
CA SER A 76 -4.23 1.72 -25.77
C SER A 76 -4.60 2.88 -26.69
N LYS A 77 -5.69 3.61 -26.36
CA LYS A 77 -6.10 4.81 -27.13
C LYS A 77 -5.10 5.94 -27.00
N ILE A 78 -4.57 6.14 -25.79
CA ILE A 78 -3.56 7.16 -25.50
C ILE A 78 -2.29 6.90 -26.30
N CYS A 79 -1.78 5.64 -26.27
CA CYS A 79 -0.59 5.26 -27.04
C CYS A 79 -0.79 5.47 -28.54
N ALA A 80 -1.97 5.12 -29.09
CA ALA A 80 -2.30 5.37 -30.49
C ALA A 80 -2.30 6.87 -30.80
N CYS A 81 -3.01 7.67 -30.00
CA CYS A 81 -3.11 9.13 -30.18
C CYS A 81 -1.72 9.80 -30.15
N TYR A 82 -0.85 9.41 -29.22
CA TYR A 82 0.49 9.99 -29.13
C TYR A 82 1.38 9.60 -30.31
N ARG A 83 1.28 8.37 -30.77
CA ARG A 83 2.02 7.95 -31.96
C ARG A 83 1.56 8.64 -33.23
N ASP A 84 0.23 8.70 -33.45
CA ASP A 84 -0.34 9.36 -34.63
C ASP A 84 0.02 10.86 -34.71
N ARG A 85 0.43 11.44 -33.58
CA ARG A 85 0.80 12.85 -33.44
C ARG A 85 2.29 13.07 -33.18
N ASP A 86 3.12 12.01 -33.26
CA ASP A 86 4.55 12.03 -32.96
C ASP A 86 4.90 12.65 -31.59
N ILE A 87 4.02 12.43 -30.59
CA ILE A 87 4.23 12.91 -29.21
C ILE A 87 5.08 11.87 -28.48
N PRO A 88 6.28 12.22 -28.00
CA PRO A 88 7.11 11.30 -27.25
C PRO A 88 6.56 11.06 -25.85
N PHE A 89 6.61 9.80 -25.39
CA PHE A 89 6.02 9.42 -24.11
C PHE A 89 6.75 8.31 -23.38
N PHE A 90 6.62 8.30 -22.05
CA PHE A 90 6.94 7.23 -21.12
C PHE A 90 5.79 7.11 -20.11
N LEU A 91 4.98 6.06 -20.20
CA LEU A 91 3.73 5.94 -19.45
C LEU A 91 3.74 4.72 -18.54
N PHE A 92 3.13 4.87 -17.37
CA PHE A 92 2.83 3.75 -16.48
C PHE A 92 1.79 2.83 -17.11
N ALA A 93 1.97 1.52 -16.93
CA ALA A 93 1.10 0.49 -17.47
C ALA A 93 0.92 -0.64 -16.47
N PRO A 94 -0.27 -1.27 -16.38
CA PRO A 94 -0.46 -2.43 -15.53
C PRO A 94 0.25 -3.64 -16.14
N ASN A 95 1.04 -4.35 -15.32
CA ASN A 95 1.86 -5.47 -15.76
C ASN A 95 1.04 -6.57 -16.48
N LEU A 96 -0.12 -6.93 -15.92
CA LEU A 96 -0.96 -8.01 -16.46
C LEU A 96 -1.53 -7.75 -17.86
N THR A 97 -1.71 -6.49 -18.24
CA THR A 97 -2.38 -6.13 -19.50
C THR A 97 -1.44 -5.42 -20.49
N ILE A 98 -0.17 -5.27 -20.16
CA ILE A 98 0.78 -4.50 -20.97
C ILE A 98 0.83 -5.00 -22.41
N PHE A 99 0.90 -6.31 -22.62
CA PHE A 99 0.96 -6.89 -23.98
C PHE A 99 -0.34 -6.69 -24.75
N SER A 100 -1.49 -6.88 -24.11
CA SER A 100 -2.78 -6.70 -24.78
C SER A 100 -3.14 -5.24 -25.06
N SER A 101 -2.66 -4.33 -24.20
CA SER A 101 -2.94 -2.89 -24.33
C SER A 101 -2.09 -2.22 -25.40
N THR A 102 -0.90 -2.75 -25.71
CA THR A 102 0.11 -2.04 -26.50
C THR A 102 0.58 -2.77 -27.75
N SER A 103 0.35 -4.08 -27.88
CA SER A 103 0.86 -4.91 -28.98
C SER A 103 0.46 -4.43 -30.37
N ARG A 104 -0.65 -3.69 -30.52
CA ARG A 104 -1.15 -3.17 -31.80
C ARG A 104 -0.68 -1.73 -32.10
N ASN A 105 -0.07 -1.06 -31.14
CA ASN A 105 0.19 0.39 -31.22
C ASN A 105 1.68 0.71 -31.46
N GLY A 106 2.55 -0.33 -31.58
CA GLY A 106 4.00 -0.16 -31.81
C GLY A 106 4.73 0.60 -30.70
N ALA A 107 4.16 0.71 -29.53
CA ALA A 107 4.86 1.22 -28.36
C ALA A 107 5.81 0.16 -27.83
N HIS A 108 6.94 0.59 -27.32
CA HIS A 108 7.94 -0.26 -26.67
C HIS A 108 7.52 -0.56 -25.24
N MET A 109 7.79 -1.77 -24.75
CA MET A 109 7.35 -2.21 -23.43
C MET A 109 8.53 -2.50 -22.51
N LEU A 110 8.55 -1.86 -21.34
CA LEU A 110 9.49 -2.16 -20.26
C LEU A 110 8.78 -3.00 -19.21
N VAL A 111 9.11 -4.28 -19.13
CA VAL A 111 8.52 -5.18 -18.14
C VAL A 111 9.31 -5.10 -16.85
N THR A 112 8.63 -4.71 -15.78
CA THR A 112 9.17 -4.60 -14.42
C THR A 112 8.25 -5.31 -13.43
N ASP A 113 8.74 -5.65 -12.23
CA ASP A 113 7.95 -6.19 -11.13
C ASP A 113 7.91 -5.18 -9.98
N CYS A 114 7.15 -4.11 -10.18
CA CYS A 114 7.03 -2.97 -9.26
C CYS A 114 5.63 -2.90 -8.67
N ALA A 115 5.43 -3.36 -7.44
CA ALA A 115 4.17 -3.24 -6.71
C ALA A 115 4.01 -1.83 -6.13
N ILE A 116 3.35 -0.93 -6.86
CA ILE A 116 3.11 0.47 -6.46
C ILE A 116 1.73 0.58 -5.80
N GLU A 117 1.69 1.19 -4.62
CA GLU A 117 0.45 1.57 -3.94
C GLU A 117 0.06 2.99 -4.37
N TYR A 118 -1.11 3.11 -5.00
CA TYR A 118 -1.63 4.36 -5.53
C TYR A 118 -2.48 5.11 -4.48
N ALA A 119 -2.71 6.40 -4.70
CA ALA A 119 -3.44 7.28 -3.76
C ALA A 119 -4.85 6.77 -3.37
N ASN A 120 -5.48 5.93 -4.19
CA ASN A 120 -6.76 5.27 -3.90
C ASN A 120 -6.63 3.98 -3.06
N GLY A 121 -5.41 3.64 -2.61
CA GLY A 121 -5.09 2.43 -1.85
C GLY A 121 -4.96 1.15 -2.70
N ALA A 122 -5.12 1.23 -4.03
CA ALA A 122 -4.90 0.08 -4.90
C ALA A 122 -3.40 -0.20 -5.06
N ILE A 123 -3.01 -1.46 -4.89
CA ILE A 123 -1.65 -1.92 -5.20
C ILE A 123 -1.68 -2.55 -6.59
N VAL A 124 -0.89 -1.98 -7.52
CA VAL A 124 -0.82 -2.46 -8.89
C VAL A 124 0.63 -2.83 -9.23
N ASN A 125 0.82 -4.04 -9.74
CA ASN A 125 2.10 -4.40 -10.37
C ASN A 125 2.22 -3.61 -11.67
N THR A 126 3.19 -2.71 -11.69
CA THR A 126 3.36 -1.67 -12.71
C THR A 126 4.58 -1.98 -13.57
N SER A 127 4.40 -1.86 -14.87
CA SER A 127 5.39 -1.82 -15.92
C SER A 127 5.27 -0.51 -16.68
N PHE A 128 5.97 -0.34 -17.80
CA PHE A 128 5.97 0.94 -18.53
C PHE A 128 5.87 0.70 -20.04
N VAL A 129 5.25 1.67 -20.72
CA VAL A 129 5.22 1.74 -22.18
C VAL A 129 5.84 3.06 -22.64
N THR A 130 6.58 3.03 -23.73
CA THR A 130 7.34 4.18 -24.20
C THR A 130 7.38 4.26 -25.72
N SER A 131 7.58 5.47 -26.24
CA SER A 131 7.93 5.71 -27.65
C SER A 131 9.44 5.67 -27.92
N PHE A 132 10.26 5.52 -26.87
CA PHE A 132 11.72 5.52 -26.97
C PHE A 132 12.29 4.12 -27.10
N GLY A 133 13.43 4.01 -27.79
CA GLY A 133 14.17 2.76 -27.98
C GLY A 133 13.74 2.02 -29.23
N ASP A 134 14.46 0.91 -29.51
CA ASP A 134 14.26 0.09 -30.71
C ASP A 134 13.69 -1.30 -30.39
N ASP A 135 13.81 -1.73 -29.12
CA ASP A 135 13.33 -3.03 -28.69
C ASP A 135 11.83 -3.01 -28.38
N LEU A 136 11.06 -3.87 -29.02
CA LEU A 136 9.63 -4.00 -28.73
C LEU A 136 9.35 -4.32 -27.25
N ILE A 137 10.16 -5.19 -26.65
CA ILE A 137 10.02 -5.63 -25.27
C ILE A 137 11.41 -5.73 -24.65
N ARG A 138 11.59 -5.11 -23.48
CA ARG A 138 12.79 -5.31 -22.65
C ARG A 138 12.44 -5.39 -21.16
N THR A 139 13.30 -6.01 -20.38
CA THR A 139 13.29 -5.90 -18.92
C THR A 139 14.17 -4.72 -18.50
N ALA A 140 13.83 -4.09 -17.36
CA ALA A 140 14.62 -2.99 -16.78
C ALA A 140 14.90 -3.31 -15.29
N PRO A 141 15.91 -4.17 -15.01
CA PRO A 141 16.19 -4.61 -13.64
C PRO A 141 16.68 -3.48 -12.73
N ASP A 142 17.38 -2.49 -13.27
CA ASP A 142 17.82 -1.29 -12.56
C ASP A 142 16.63 -0.40 -12.16
N LEU A 143 15.68 -0.17 -13.06
CA LEU A 143 14.43 0.52 -12.77
C LEU A 143 13.60 -0.26 -11.74
N THR A 144 13.49 -1.58 -11.91
CA THR A 144 12.78 -2.45 -10.96
C THR A 144 13.36 -2.31 -9.55
N LYS A 145 14.69 -2.36 -9.43
CA LYS A 145 15.39 -2.18 -8.15
C LYS A 145 15.14 -0.79 -7.57
N LEU A 146 15.31 0.26 -8.36
CA LEU A 146 15.11 1.66 -7.94
C LEU A 146 13.70 1.87 -7.38
N VAL A 147 12.66 1.43 -8.10
CA VAL A 147 11.26 1.59 -7.68
C VAL A 147 10.98 0.80 -6.41
N ASN A 148 11.40 -0.47 -6.34
CA ASN A 148 11.16 -1.31 -5.17
C ASN A 148 11.88 -0.79 -3.91
N ASP A 149 13.10 -0.26 -4.04
CA ASP A 149 13.82 0.35 -2.93
C ASP A 149 13.16 1.67 -2.48
N THR A 150 12.66 2.47 -3.43
CA THR A 150 11.87 3.69 -3.13
C THR A 150 10.55 3.35 -2.42
N VAL A 151 9.82 2.34 -2.88
CA VAL A 151 8.58 1.85 -2.24
C VAL A 151 8.85 1.42 -0.80
N LYS A 152 9.94 0.66 -0.56
CA LYS A 152 10.33 0.25 0.81
C LYS A 152 10.66 1.46 1.70
N ARG A 153 11.36 2.46 1.16
CA ARG A 153 11.71 3.69 1.87
C ARG A 153 10.45 4.47 2.25
N VAL A 154 9.57 4.76 1.29
CA VAL A 154 8.31 5.50 1.51
C VAL A 154 7.43 4.79 2.54
N ARG A 155 7.27 3.46 2.44
CA ARG A 155 6.51 2.67 3.43
C ARG A 155 7.14 2.72 4.82
N ARG A 156 8.47 2.71 4.92
CA ARG A 156 9.16 2.81 6.21
C ARG A 156 8.98 4.20 6.84
N GLU A 157 9.03 5.26 6.04
CA GLU A 157 8.82 6.64 6.49
C GLU A 157 7.36 6.85 6.95
N SER A 158 6.38 6.40 6.17
CA SER A 158 4.96 6.47 6.55
C SER A 158 4.68 5.73 7.86
N ARG A 159 5.35 4.59 8.10
CA ARG A 159 5.19 3.84 9.37
C ARG A 159 5.78 4.58 10.58
N LYS A 160 6.77 5.43 10.40
CA LYS A 160 7.34 6.23 11.52
C LYS A 160 6.34 7.24 12.09
N HIS A 161 5.37 7.69 11.28
CA HIS A 161 4.34 8.65 11.68
C HIS A 161 3.06 7.99 12.21
N LEU A 162 2.97 6.65 12.21
CA LEU A 162 1.82 5.97 12.79
C LEU A 162 1.90 6.00 14.32
N PRO A 163 0.76 6.27 15.02
CA PRO A 163 0.73 6.21 16.47
C PRO A 163 1.11 4.80 16.93
N LYS A 164 2.08 4.72 17.84
CA LYS A 164 2.46 3.46 18.48
C LYS A 164 1.68 3.30 19.77
N TYR A 165 1.15 2.10 19.99
CA TYR A 165 0.40 1.75 21.16
C TYR A 165 1.15 0.69 21.95
N ALA A 166 1.38 0.95 23.26
CA ALA A 166 1.78 -0.06 24.20
C ALA A 166 0.54 -0.59 24.92
N TYR A 167 0.44 -1.89 24.97
CA TYR A 167 -0.62 -2.57 25.71
C TYR A 167 -0.11 -3.06 27.06
N PRO A 168 -0.98 -3.19 28.07
CA PRO A 168 -0.59 -3.75 29.34
C PRO A 168 -0.04 -5.18 29.19
N PRO A 169 0.85 -5.62 30.08
CA PRO A 169 1.50 -6.94 29.97
C PRO A 169 0.50 -8.10 30.03
N GLU A 170 -0.66 -7.89 30.63
CA GLU A 170 -1.75 -8.86 30.74
C GLU A 170 -2.55 -9.00 29.45
N LEU A 171 -2.39 -8.10 28.47
CA LEU A 171 -3.09 -8.24 27.18
C LEU A 171 -2.27 -9.06 26.19
N LEU A 172 -2.76 -10.24 25.87
CA LEU A 172 -2.24 -11.08 24.80
C LEU A 172 -2.83 -10.66 23.45
N THR A 173 -1.95 -10.38 22.48
CA THR A 173 -2.34 -10.13 21.09
C THR A 173 -1.58 -11.08 20.15
N VAL A 174 -2.11 -11.30 18.95
CA VAL A 174 -1.44 -12.13 17.93
C VAL A 174 -0.03 -11.60 17.60
N THR A 175 0.15 -10.28 17.60
CA THR A 175 1.47 -9.66 17.34
C THR A 175 2.50 -10.04 18.43
N ARG A 176 2.08 -10.15 19.70
CA ARG A 176 2.96 -10.60 20.78
C ARG A 176 3.32 -12.06 20.62
N LEU A 177 2.33 -12.93 20.33
CA LEU A 177 2.56 -14.34 20.06
C LEU A 177 3.52 -14.58 18.89
N ASN A 178 3.37 -13.82 17.80
CA ASN A 178 4.28 -13.90 16.65
C ASN A 178 5.73 -13.58 17.07
N LYS A 179 5.95 -12.57 17.92
CA LYS A 179 7.30 -12.25 18.42
C LYS A 179 7.89 -13.40 19.23
N VAL A 180 7.10 -14.01 20.11
CA VAL A 180 7.51 -15.14 20.95
C VAL A 180 7.78 -16.37 20.08
N GLY A 181 6.91 -16.69 19.12
CA GLY A 181 7.09 -17.80 18.20
C GLY A 181 8.32 -17.62 17.29
N ASN A 182 8.55 -16.42 16.77
CA ASN A 182 9.75 -16.13 15.96
C ASN A 182 11.07 -16.22 16.77
N ALA A 183 10.98 -16.09 18.09
CA ALA A 183 12.11 -16.32 19.01
C ALA A 183 12.29 -17.82 19.38
N GLY A 184 11.52 -18.71 18.77
CA GLY A 184 11.63 -20.16 18.99
C GLY A 184 10.99 -20.64 20.29
N VAL A 185 10.10 -19.85 20.92
CA VAL A 185 9.42 -20.22 22.17
C VAL A 185 8.02 -20.78 21.88
N ASP A 186 7.75 -22.01 22.33
CA ASP A 186 6.41 -22.60 22.28
C ASP A 186 5.61 -22.15 23.52
N PHE A 187 4.79 -21.10 23.34
CA PHE A 187 3.97 -20.50 24.39
C PHE A 187 2.53 -21.02 24.31
N ARG A 188 2.05 -21.61 25.43
CA ARG A 188 0.73 -22.25 25.47
C ARG A 188 -0.12 -21.66 26.59
N VAL A 189 -1.42 -21.47 26.30
CA VAL A 189 -2.40 -20.90 27.22
C VAL A 189 -3.65 -21.78 27.24
N LYS A 190 -4.18 -22.04 28.41
CA LYS A 190 -5.45 -22.78 28.58
C LYS A 190 -6.62 -21.79 28.56
N ALA A 191 -7.82 -22.26 28.23
CA ALA A 191 -9.03 -21.45 28.25
C ALA A 191 -9.32 -20.86 29.65
N SER A 192 -8.93 -21.53 30.70
CA SER A 192 -9.05 -21.05 32.09
C SER A 192 -8.12 -19.88 32.47
N ASP A 193 -7.05 -19.68 31.69
CA ASP A 193 -6.04 -18.65 31.96
C ASP A 193 -6.32 -17.33 31.20
N VAL A 194 -7.42 -17.25 30.46
CA VAL A 194 -7.69 -16.12 29.55
C VAL A 194 -9.14 -15.68 29.48
N ALA A 195 -9.36 -14.39 29.26
CA ALA A 195 -10.66 -13.82 28.93
C ALA A 195 -10.57 -12.99 27.64
N PHE A 196 -11.46 -13.25 26.67
CA PHE A 196 -11.48 -12.52 25.39
C PHE A 196 -11.92 -11.08 25.60
N THR A 197 -11.24 -10.13 24.93
CA THR A 197 -11.66 -8.73 24.85
C THR A 197 -11.46 -8.15 23.45
N ARG A 198 -12.39 -7.29 23.02
CA ARG A 198 -12.27 -6.52 21.76
C ARG A 198 -11.61 -5.17 21.96
N ALA A 199 -11.69 -4.62 23.15
CA ALA A 199 -11.13 -3.33 23.49
C ALA A 199 -10.99 -3.21 25.00
N LEU A 200 -9.94 -2.57 25.47
CA LEU A 200 -9.82 -2.12 26.86
C LEU A 200 -10.77 -0.94 27.12
N ASP A 201 -11.20 -0.73 28.36
CA ASP A 201 -12.12 0.36 28.70
C ASP A 201 -11.54 1.73 28.35
N SER A 202 -10.23 1.92 28.52
CA SER A 202 -9.51 3.11 28.08
C SER A 202 -9.57 3.35 26.55
N GLN A 203 -9.60 2.29 25.76
CA GLN A 203 -9.75 2.38 24.30
C GLN A 203 -11.19 2.70 23.90
N ARG A 204 -12.18 2.13 24.61
CA ARG A 204 -13.61 2.37 24.33
C ARG A 204 -13.97 3.83 24.49
N ALA A 205 -13.45 4.50 25.53
CA ALA A 205 -13.63 5.94 25.74
C ALA A 205 -13.15 6.78 24.54
N MET A 206 -12.10 6.32 23.84
CA MET A 206 -11.54 6.96 22.65
C MET A 206 -12.10 6.39 21.33
N LYS A 207 -13.17 5.59 21.36
CA LYS A 207 -13.76 4.90 20.19
C LYS A 207 -12.75 4.06 19.41
N LYS A 208 -11.79 3.44 20.11
CA LYS A 208 -10.76 2.56 19.54
C LYS A 208 -10.98 1.12 19.99
N ALA A 209 -10.37 0.18 19.29
CA ALA A 209 -10.44 -1.25 19.59
C ALA A 209 -9.09 -1.91 19.29
N ILE A 210 -8.89 -3.11 19.83
CA ILE A 210 -7.76 -3.98 19.50
C ILE A 210 -8.05 -4.59 18.14
N TYR A 211 -7.15 -4.38 17.18
CA TYR A 211 -7.30 -5.00 15.85
C TYR A 211 -7.25 -6.53 15.95
N GLY A 212 -8.33 -7.20 15.54
CA GLY A 212 -8.49 -8.64 15.66
C GLY A 212 -8.89 -9.13 17.06
N GLY A 213 -8.99 -8.22 18.06
CA GLY A 213 -9.24 -8.58 19.45
C GLY A 213 -7.98 -9.03 20.19
N GLY A 214 -8.14 -9.37 21.49
CA GLY A 214 -7.07 -9.87 22.35
C GLY A 214 -7.64 -10.71 23.49
N TYR A 215 -6.75 -11.25 24.31
CA TYR A 215 -7.11 -11.97 25.53
C TYR A 215 -6.43 -11.33 26.73
N LEU A 216 -7.18 -11.11 27.80
CA LEU A 216 -6.61 -10.81 29.12
C LEU A 216 -6.06 -12.11 29.70
N LEU A 217 -4.82 -12.09 30.15
CA LEU A 217 -4.12 -13.21 30.75
C LEU A 217 -4.25 -13.16 32.27
N SER A 218 -4.22 -14.32 32.93
CA SER A 218 -3.92 -14.37 34.37
C SER A 218 -2.54 -13.77 34.66
N GLU A 219 -2.31 -13.26 35.87
CA GLU A 219 -1.04 -12.66 36.27
C GLU A 219 0.15 -13.62 36.04
N ARG A 220 -0.01 -14.89 36.40
CA ARG A 220 0.99 -15.93 36.17
C ARG A 220 1.36 -16.07 34.70
N LYS A 221 0.37 -16.12 33.80
CA LYS A 221 0.60 -16.25 32.35
C LYS A 221 1.16 -14.97 31.72
N ALA A 222 0.79 -13.82 32.24
CA ALA A 222 1.38 -12.54 31.83
C ALA A 222 2.89 -12.47 32.18
N ALA A 223 3.26 -12.95 33.36
CA ALA A 223 4.67 -13.05 33.77
C ALA A 223 5.48 -14.03 32.88
N GLU A 224 4.91 -15.20 32.56
CA GLU A 224 5.51 -16.15 31.63
C GLU A 224 5.71 -15.55 30.24
N LEU A 225 4.71 -14.83 29.71
CA LEU A 225 4.79 -14.15 28.42
C LEU A 225 5.87 -13.06 28.42
N LYS A 226 5.94 -12.26 29.49
CA LYS A 226 6.96 -11.22 29.64
C LYS A 226 8.37 -11.81 29.66
N ALA A 227 8.57 -12.92 30.37
CA ALA A 227 9.85 -13.63 30.37
C ALA A 227 10.23 -14.17 28.98
N ALA A 228 9.26 -14.67 28.22
CA ALA A 228 9.45 -15.11 26.83
C ALA A 228 9.80 -13.94 25.90
N GLU A 229 9.16 -12.78 26.08
CA GLU A 229 9.44 -11.56 25.29
C GLU A 229 10.81 -10.93 25.63
N LEU A 230 11.27 -10.97 26.88
CA LEU A 230 12.58 -10.47 27.27
C LEU A 230 13.72 -11.21 26.56
N LYS A 231 13.56 -12.50 26.32
CA LYS A 231 14.51 -13.29 25.49
C LYS A 231 14.53 -12.83 24.02
N ALA A 232 13.46 -12.15 23.57
CA ALA A 232 13.31 -11.67 22.19
C ALA A 232 13.61 -10.18 22.01
N ALA A 233 13.89 -9.42 23.07
CA ALA A 233 13.79 -7.97 23.09
C ALA A 233 15.09 -7.19 23.40
N GLU A 234 16.25 -7.67 22.98
CA GLU A 234 17.49 -6.87 23.19
C GLU A 234 17.65 -5.62 22.31
N LEU A 235 16.69 -5.25 21.48
CA LEU A 235 16.88 -4.10 20.55
C LEU A 235 15.62 -3.31 20.24
N LYS A 236 15.19 -2.34 21.09
CA LYS A 236 14.51 -1.14 20.56
C LYS A 236 14.56 0.05 21.53
N ALA A 237 15.19 1.15 21.06
CA ALA A 237 15.18 2.46 21.69
C ALA A 237 13.77 3.00 21.94
N ALA A 238 13.61 3.80 23.01
CA ALA A 238 12.36 4.42 23.39
C ALA A 238 11.84 5.36 22.27
N GLU A 239 10.70 5.02 21.73
CA GLU A 239 9.93 5.86 20.81
C GLU A 239 8.63 6.27 21.50
N ASP A 240 8.05 7.43 21.15
CA ASP A 240 6.77 7.89 21.69
C ASP A 240 5.65 6.86 21.46
N VAL A 241 5.23 6.19 22.52
CA VAL A 241 4.23 5.12 22.49
C VAL A 241 3.05 5.53 23.38
N THR A 242 1.83 5.47 22.84
CA THR A 242 0.60 5.63 23.66
C THR A 242 0.41 4.39 24.53
N VAL A 243 0.49 4.55 25.84
CA VAL A 243 0.32 3.46 26.82
C VAL A 243 -1.15 3.32 27.20
N TRP A 244 -1.72 2.13 27.00
CA TRP A 244 -3.05 1.78 27.46
C TRP A 244 -2.98 1.05 28.80
N THR A 245 -3.87 1.40 29.73
CA THR A 245 -3.91 0.84 31.08
C THR A 245 -5.17 0.00 31.30
N LEU A 246 -5.11 -0.96 32.22
CA LEU A 246 -6.25 -1.77 32.61
C LEU A 246 -7.15 -0.98 33.58
N SER A 247 -8.46 -1.09 33.40
CA SER A 247 -9.46 -0.65 34.34
C SER A 247 -9.56 -1.62 35.53
N ASP A 248 -10.18 -1.19 36.64
CA ASP A 248 -10.35 -2.04 37.83
C ASP A 248 -11.22 -3.27 37.54
N LYS A 249 -12.19 -3.14 36.62
CA LYS A 249 -13.01 -4.26 36.17
C LYS A 249 -12.20 -5.32 35.40
N GLU A 250 -11.27 -4.88 34.58
CA GLU A 250 -10.38 -5.77 33.81
C GLU A 250 -9.39 -6.46 34.75
N LYS A 251 -8.86 -5.77 35.78
CA LYS A 251 -8.01 -6.36 36.83
C LYS A 251 -8.75 -7.45 37.62
N GLN A 252 -9.99 -7.18 38.05
CA GLN A 252 -10.82 -8.18 38.73
C GLN A 252 -11.12 -9.41 37.86
N SER A 253 -11.22 -9.21 36.54
CA SER A 253 -11.41 -10.35 35.63
C SER A 253 -10.15 -11.20 35.54
N ILE A 254 -8.97 -10.61 35.63
CA ILE A 254 -7.67 -11.31 35.63
C ILE A 254 -7.50 -12.12 36.93
N GLU A 255 -7.84 -11.55 38.09
CA GLU A 255 -7.78 -12.22 39.38
C GLU A 255 -8.63 -13.51 39.45
N LYS A 256 -9.72 -13.57 38.70
CA LYS A 256 -10.60 -14.74 38.58
C LYS A 256 -10.06 -15.85 37.67
N LEU A 257 -9.01 -15.61 36.90
CA LEU A 257 -8.41 -16.55 35.96
C LEU A 257 -7.28 -17.39 36.58
N GLY A 258 -6.88 -17.08 37.75
CA GLY A 258 -5.72 -17.71 38.41
C GLY A 258 -5.96 -18.66 39.42
#